data_791ab01eefc971c541a8d7b071f3f893
#
_entry.id   791ab01eefc971c541a8d7b071f3f893
#
_cell.length_a   1.000
_cell.length_b   1.000
_cell.length_c   1.000
_cell.angle_alpha   90.00
_cell.angle_beta   90.00
_cell.angle_gamma   90.00
#
_symmetry.space_group_name_H-M   'P 1'
#
loop_
_entity.id
_entity.type
_entity.pdbx_description
1 polymer ?
#
loop_
_entity_poly.entity_id
_entity_poly.type
_entity_poly.pdbx_seq_one_letter_code
_entity_poly.pdbx_strand_id
1 'polypeptide(L)'
;FRKMNGRNFGTESVLKGIASAEQAGFSNIKINAVVQRGVNDHTVVDMARYFKERGHTIRFIEYMDVGTLNGWRMDDVVPAEEIISRIDEVLPLEPVESSYRGEVALRYQYRDGGGEVGVIASVTEPFCGDCTRLRLSPEGLIVTCLFATSGTDLRGPLRDGASDDELVDVISSRWRTRADRYSEERASMTEELRQRE
;
A
#
# COMPACT_ATOMS: atom_id res chain seq x y z
N PHE A 1 -8.02 -3.73 -15.04
CA PHE A 1 -8.20 -4.43 -13.77
C PHE A 1 -7.97 -5.95 -13.92
N ARG A 2 -8.67 -6.65 -14.86
CA ARG A 2 -8.51 -8.10 -15.09
C ARG A 2 -7.07 -8.53 -15.29
N LYS A 3 -6.28 -7.76 -16.05
CA LYS A 3 -4.85 -8.03 -16.30
C LYS A 3 -4.03 -7.96 -15.01
N MET A 4 -4.33 -7.00 -14.11
CA MET A 4 -3.55 -6.76 -12.90
C MET A 4 -3.89 -7.72 -11.75
N ASN A 5 -5.15 -8.20 -11.66
CA ASN A 5 -5.57 -9.04 -10.54
C ASN A 5 -5.20 -10.52 -10.67
N GLY A 6 -4.71 -10.94 -11.83
CA GLY A 6 -4.30 -12.33 -12.10
C GLY A 6 -5.42 -13.39 -12.02
N ARG A 7 -6.67 -12.98 -11.76
CA ARG A 7 -7.82 -13.88 -11.54
C ARG A 7 -8.93 -13.71 -12.57
N ASN A 8 -8.73 -12.85 -13.56
CA ASN A 8 -9.62 -12.59 -14.68
C ASN A 8 -11.07 -12.17 -14.31
N PHE A 9 -11.34 -11.63 -13.13
CA PHE A 9 -12.62 -11.01 -12.80
C PHE A 9 -12.58 -9.48 -13.00
N GLY A 10 -13.75 -8.87 -13.25
CA GLY A 10 -13.88 -7.43 -13.48
C GLY A 10 -13.99 -6.63 -12.18
N THR A 11 -14.23 -5.33 -12.31
CA THR A 11 -14.41 -4.40 -11.19
C THR A 11 -15.77 -4.53 -10.51
N GLU A 12 -16.74 -5.20 -11.14
CA GLU A 12 -18.12 -5.26 -10.72
C GLU A 12 -18.28 -5.84 -9.30
N SER A 13 -17.50 -6.89 -8.99
CA SER A 13 -17.51 -7.51 -7.66
C SER A 13 -16.94 -6.59 -6.58
N VAL A 14 -15.92 -5.79 -6.92
CA VAL A 14 -15.31 -4.81 -6.01
C VAL A 14 -16.31 -3.68 -5.73
N LEU A 15 -16.90 -3.12 -6.79
CA LEU A 15 -17.89 -2.05 -6.65
C LEU A 15 -19.12 -2.51 -5.88
N LYS A 16 -19.58 -3.76 -6.11
CA LYS A 16 -20.64 -4.36 -5.31
C LYS A 16 -20.27 -4.50 -3.83
N GLY A 17 -19.02 -4.89 -3.55
CA GLY A 17 -18.49 -4.96 -2.18
C GLY A 17 -18.50 -3.60 -1.48
N ILE A 18 -18.07 -2.54 -2.18
CA ILE A 18 -18.12 -1.17 -1.66
C ILE A 18 -19.57 -0.76 -1.37
N ALA A 19 -20.49 -0.97 -2.32
CA ALA A 19 -21.91 -0.66 -2.13
C ALA A 19 -22.52 -1.43 -0.95
N SER A 20 -22.13 -2.69 -0.75
CA SER A 20 -22.58 -3.48 0.41
C SER A 20 -22.05 -2.92 1.74
N ALA A 21 -20.82 -2.42 1.75
CA ALA A 21 -20.25 -1.76 2.93
C ALA A 21 -20.97 -0.44 3.24
N GLU A 22 -21.28 0.37 2.21
CA GLU A 22 -22.09 1.58 2.35
C GLU A 22 -23.47 1.27 2.95
N GLN A 23 -24.16 0.24 2.43
CA GLN A 23 -25.46 -0.22 2.93
C GLN A 23 -25.39 -0.72 4.39
N ALA A 24 -24.26 -1.27 4.80
CA ALA A 24 -24.01 -1.69 6.19
C ALA A 24 -23.65 -0.53 7.12
N GLY A 25 -23.62 0.72 6.64
CA GLY A 25 -23.38 1.93 7.42
C GLY A 25 -21.91 2.35 7.52
N PHE A 26 -20.99 1.72 6.76
CA PHE A 26 -19.61 2.19 6.69
C PHE A 26 -19.54 3.46 5.84
N SER A 27 -18.92 4.50 6.40
CA SER A 27 -18.63 5.77 5.72
C SER A 27 -17.14 5.96 5.57
N ASN A 28 -16.74 6.88 4.69
CA ASN A 28 -15.34 7.22 4.45
C ASN A 28 -14.46 5.97 4.20
N ILE A 29 -14.91 5.10 3.30
CA ILE A 29 -14.18 3.90 2.92
C ILE A 29 -12.89 4.30 2.20
N LYS A 30 -11.77 3.67 2.56
CA LYS A 30 -10.47 3.90 1.89
C LYS A 30 -10.25 2.83 0.82
N ILE A 31 -10.19 3.24 -0.43
CA ILE A 31 -9.97 2.39 -1.59
C ILE A 31 -8.51 2.50 -2.01
N ASN A 32 -7.82 1.38 -2.15
CA ASN A 32 -6.45 1.33 -2.65
C ASN A 32 -6.42 0.89 -4.11
N ALA A 33 -5.73 1.64 -4.95
CA ALA A 33 -5.54 1.34 -6.36
C ALA A 33 -4.06 1.44 -6.74
N VAL A 34 -3.47 0.33 -7.17
CA VAL A 34 -2.12 0.34 -7.75
C VAL A 34 -2.18 0.93 -9.14
N VAL A 35 -1.26 1.87 -9.45
CA VAL A 35 -1.17 2.52 -10.76
C VAL A 35 0.06 2.03 -11.49
N GLN A 36 -0.15 1.44 -12.67
CA GLN A 36 0.90 0.98 -13.57
C GLN A 36 0.83 1.76 -14.89
N ARG A 37 1.95 2.31 -15.33
CA ARG A 37 2.06 3.06 -16.59
C ARG A 37 1.67 2.21 -17.79
N GLY A 38 0.86 2.80 -18.69
CA GLY A 38 0.38 2.14 -19.89
C GLY A 38 -0.67 1.03 -19.64
N VAL A 39 -1.10 0.83 -18.39
CA VAL A 39 -2.12 -0.17 -18.05
C VAL A 39 -3.39 0.49 -17.51
N ASN A 40 -3.31 1.28 -16.44
CA ASN A 40 -4.47 1.93 -15.82
C ASN A 40 -4.21 3.38 -15.38
N ASP A 41 -3.04 3.92 -15.68
CA ASP A 41 -2.67 5.30 -15.36
C ASP A 41 -3.59 6.35 -15.99
N HIS A 42 -4.21 6.03 -17.13
CA HIS A 42 -5.19 6.87 -17.80
C HIS A 42 -6.52 7.01 -17.02
N THR A 43 -6.78 6.15 -16.03
CA THR A 43 -8.04 6.15 -15.25
C THR A 43 -7.92 6.91 -13.92
N VAL A 44 -6.76 7.46 -13.58
CA VAL A 44 -6.48 8.07 -12.26
C VAL A 44 -7.48 9.20 -11.94
N VAL A 45 -7.68 10.14 -12.86
CA VAL A 45 -8.57 11.28 -12.65
C VAL A 45 -10.05 10.83 -12.52
N ASP A 46 -10.47 9.89 -13.35
CA ASP A 46 -11.84 9.37 -13.31
C ASP A 46 -12.13 8.61 -12.02
N MET A 47 -11.16 7.82 -11.53
CA MET A 47 -11.27 7.15 -10.23
C MET A 47 -11.30 8.17 -9.08
N ALA A 48 -10.48 9.21 -9.12
CA ALA A 48 -10.48 10.27 -8.12
C ALA A 48 -11.86 10.95 -8.04
N ARG A 49 -12.42 11.34 -9.19
CA ARG A 49 -13.76 11.94 -9.29
C ARG A 49 -14.85 10.99 -8.76
N TYR A 50 -14.83 9.74 -9.21
CA TYR A 50 -15.84 8.75 -8.86
C TYR A 50 -15.93 8.51 -7.34
N PHE A 51 -14.79 8.39 -6.65
CA PHE A 51 -14.77 8.15 -5.21
C PHE A 51 -14.99 9.42 -4.39
N LYS A 52 -14.55 10.58 -4.89
CA LYS A 52 -14.86 11.88 -4.32
C LYS A 52 -16.37 12.10 -4.24
N GLU A 53 -17.10 11.89 -5.34
CA GLU A 53 -18.57 12.04 -5.42
C GLU A 53 -19.32 11.11 -4.46
N ARG A 54 -18.69 10.01 -4.03
CA ARG A 54 -19.25 9.06 -3.06
C ARG A 54 -18.81 9.30 -1.62
N GLY A 55 -18.01 10.33 -1.37
CA GLY A 55 -17.49 10.61 -0.03
C GLY A 55 -16.47 9.59 0.46
N HIS A 56 -15.75 8.93 -0.45
CA HIS A 56 -14.72 7.95 -0.13
C HIS A 56 -13.33 8.46 -0.47
N THR A 57 -12.32 7.96 0.24
CA THR A 57 -10.93 8.29 -0.01
C THR A 57 -10.30 7.25 -0.92
N ILE A 58 -9.93 7.61 -2.15
CA ILE A 58 -9.05 6.77 -2.96
C ILE A 58 -7.60 7.04 -2.62
N ARG A 59 -6.80 5.96 -2.53
CA ARG A 59 -5.35 6.03 -2.34
C ARG A 59 -4.67 5.31 -3.50
N PHE A 60 -3.96 6.06 -4.32
CA PHE A 60 -3.15 5.52 -5.40
C PHE A 60 -1.83 5.01 -4.84
N ILE A 61 -1.37 3.88 -5.33
CA ILE A 61 -0.13 3.23 -4.90
C ILE A 61 0.76 3.10 -6.13
N GLU A 62 1.99 3.56 -6.05
CA GLU A 62 2.98 3.30 -7.08
C GLU A 62 3.18 1.81 -7.30
N TYR A 63 3.31 1.39 -8.56
CA TYR A 63 3.51 -0.02 -8.92
C TYR A 63 4.84 -0.54 -8.38
N MET A 64 4.76 -1.58 -7.56
CA MET A 64 5.91 -2.18 -6.86
C MET A 64 6.22 -3.56 -7.40
N ASP A 65 7.45 -3.99 -7.17
CA ASP A 65 8.00 -5.31 -7.47
C ASP A 65 7.59 -6.40 -6.44
N VAL A 66 6.36 -6.35 -5.96
CA VAL A 66 5.82 -7.35 -5.04
C VAL A 66 5.63 -8.67 -5.77
N GLY A 67 6.37 -9.68 -5.34
CA GLY A 67 6.41 -10.97 -6.01
C GLY A 67 7.38 -10.98 -7.22
N THR A 68 8.16 -12.03 -7.31
CA THR A 68 9.27 -12.17 -8.28
C THR A 68 8.83 -12.39 -9.72
N LEU A 69 7.53 -12.59 -9.99
CA LEU A 69 7.00 -13.01 -11.30
C LEU A 69 6.30 -11.88 -12.08
N ASN A 70 6.27 -10.65 -11.57
CA ASN A 70 5.51 -9.58 -12.19
C ASN A 70 6.26 -8.82 -13.32
N GLY A 71 7.53 -9.15 -13.56
CA GLY A 71 8.34 -8.48 -14.59
C GLY A 71 8.48 -6.98 -14.38
N TRP A 72 8.53 -6.53 -13.13
CA TRP A 72 8.54 -5.13 -12.74
C TRP A 72 9.74 -4.37 -13.33
N ARG A 73 9.49 -3.16 -13.83
CA ARG A 73 10.50 -2.22 -14.30
C ARG A 73 10.18 -0.84 -13.79
N MET A 74 11.20 -0.02 -13.56
CA MET A 74 11.04 1.37 -13.14
C MET A 74 10.19 2.18 -14.14
N ASP A 75 10.32 1.92 -15.44
CA ASP A 75 9.55 2.58 -16.50
C ASP A 75 8.03 2.35 -16.39
N ASP A 76 7.61 1.30 -15.70
CA ASP A 76 6.20 0.99 -15.46
C ASP A 76 5.62 1.77 -14.26
N VAL A 77 6.46 2.48 -13.52
CA VAL A 77 6.04 3.29 -12.35
C VAL A 77 5.51 4.64 -12.83
N VAL A 78 4.37 5.04 -12.29
CA VAL A 78 3.88 6.42 -12.38
C VAL A 78 4.21 7.09 -11.06
N PRO A 79 5.12 8.09 -11.04
CA PRO A 79 5.51 8.77 -9.81
C PRO A 79 4.33 9.43 -9.09
N ALA A 80 4.39 9.49 -7.76
CA ALA A 80 3.37 10.12 -6.93
C ALA A 80 3.10 11.56 -7.35
N GLU A 81 4.16 12.33 -7.64
CA GLU A 81 4.06 13.72 -8.12
C GLU A 81 3.24 13.82 -9.42
N GLU A 82 3.48 12.90 -10.37
CA GLU A 82 2.74 12.85 -11.65
C GLU A 82 1.26 12.51 -11.42
N ILE A 83 0.96 11.56 -10.50
CA ILE A 83 -0.42 11.21 -10.15
C ILE A 83 -1.15 12.42 -9.58
N ILE A 84 -0.52 13.12 -8.65
CA ILE A 84 -1.11 14.30 -7.99
C ILE A 84 -1.27 15.45 -8.99
N SER A 85 -0.28 15.74 -9.82
CA SER A 85 -0.38 16.78 -10.85
C SER A 85 -1.58 16.56 -11.78
N ARG A 86 -1.76 15.34 -12.28
CA ARG A 86 -2.89 14.99 -13.16
C ARG A 86 -4.25 15.18 -12.48
N ILE A 87 -4.34 14.91 -11.18
CA ILE A 87 -5.59 15.10 -10.42
C ILE A 87 -5.82 16.59 -10.17
N ASP A 88 -4.79 17.32 -9.72
CA ASP A 88 -4.86 18.73 -9.35
C ASP A 88 -5.27 19.63 -10.53
N GLU A 89 -4.83 19.31 -11.75
CA GLU A 89 -5.24 20.02 -12.98
C GLU A 89 -6.76 20.02 -13.19
N VAL A 90 -7.48 19.02 -12.69
CA VAL A 90 -8.93 18.86 -12.93
C VAL A 90 -9.74 19.01 -11.63
N LEU A 91 -9.19 18.57 -10.54
CA LEU A 91 -9.78 18.58 -9.19
C LEU A 91 -8.76 19.22 -8.24
N PRO A 92 -8.78 20.54 -8.07
CA PRO A 92 -7.77 21.28 -7.32
C PRO A 92 -7.55 20.74 -5.92
N LEU A 93 -6.29 20.52 -5.57
CA LEU A 93 -5.84 19.89 -4.34
C LEU A 93 -5.04 20.86 -3.46
N GLU A 94 -4.98 20.55 -2.18
CA GLU A 94 -4.04 21.12 -1.23
C GLU A 94 -3.46 20.01 -0.33
N PRO A 95 -2.16 20.05 0.01
CA PRO A 95 -1.55 19.03 0.85
C PRO A 95 -2.09 19.09 2.28
N VAL A 96 -2.20 17.93 2.92
CA VAL A 96 -2.62 17.76 4.31
C VAL A 96 -1.49 17.10 5.09
N GLU A 97 -1.20 17.59 6.28
CA GLU A 97 -0.18 16.98 7.16
C GLU A 97 -0.56 15.56 7.57
N SER A 98 0.47 14.74 7.81
CA SER A 98 0.29 13.37 8.31
C SER A 98 -0.41 13.37 9.66
N SER A 99 -1.41 12.51 9.83
CA SER A 99 -2.19 12.40 11.07
C SER A 99 -1.44 11.68 12.19
N TYR A 100 -0.44 10.85 11.83
CA TYR A 100 0.38 10.08 12.78
C TYR A 100 1.71 9.70 12.15
N ARG A 101 2.70 9.42 13.01
CA ARG A 101 4.03 8.95 12.56
C ARG A 101 3.91 7.60 11.84
N GLY A 102 4.51 7.49 10.66
CA GLY A 102 4.49 6.29 9.84
C GLY A 102 3.22 6.16 8.98
N GLU A 103 2.43 7.22 8.84
CA GLU A 103 1.40 7.30 7.80
C GLU A 103 2.06 7.18 6.43
N VAL A 104 1.59 6.21 5.63
CA VAL A 104 2.24 5.85 4.36
C VAL A 104 1.72 6.63 3.17
N ALA A 105 0.55 7.26 3.29
CA ALA A 105 -0.05 8.03 2.22
C ALA A 105 0.26 9.51 2.40
N LEU A 106 0.82 10.12 1.37
CA LEU A 106 0.77 11.57 1.18
C LEU A 106 -0.69 11.93 0.97
N ARG A 107 -1.24 12.82 1.79
CA ARG A 107 -2.66 13.19 1.78
C ARG A 107 -2.88 14.55 1.16
N TYR A 108 -3.95 14.66 0.39
CA TYR A 108 -4.38 15.89 -0.24
C TYR A 108 -5.88 16.05 -0.05
N GLN A 109 -6.31 17.24 0.30
CA GLN A 109 -7.72 17.62 0.39
C GLN A 109 -8.16 18.26 -0.91
N TYR A 110 -9.38 17.97 -1.37
CA TYR A 110 -9.98 18.73 -2.46
C TYR A 110 -10.38 20.11 -1.97
N ARG A 111 -9.96 21.16 -2.70
CA ARG A 111 -10.20 22.56 -2.30
C ARG A 111 -11.66 22.96 -2.22
N ASP A 112 -12.54 22.22 -2.88
CA ASP A 112 -14.00 22.41 -2.81
C ASP A 112 -14.65 21.73 -1.59
N GLY A 113 -13.88 21.14 -0.68
CA GLY A 113 -14.37 20.46 0.51
C GLY A 113 -14.88 19.03 0.26
N GLY A 114 -14.64 18.45 -0.92
CA GLY A 114 -15.16 17.13 -1.33
C GLY A 114 -14.41 15.93 -0.75
N GLY A 115 -13.70 16.04 0.37
CA GLY A 115 -12.94 14.95 0.98
C GLY A 115 -11.47 14.92 0.57
N GLU A 116 -10.86 13.74 0.61
CA GLU A 116 -9.41 13.57 0.43
C GLU A 116 -9.08 12.53 -0.65
N VAL A 117 -7.90 12.69 -1.22
CA VAL A 117 -7.19 11.70 -2.02
C VAL A 117 -5.81 11.44 -1.40
N GLY A 118 -5.30 10.23 -1.53
CA GLY A 118 -3.96 9.89 -1.05
C GLY A 118 -3.10 9.28 -2.13
N VAL A 119 -1.77 9.39 -1.97
CA VAL A 119 -0.80 8.66 -2.79
C VAL A 119 0.23 7.99 -1.90
N ILE A 120 0.54 6.74 -2.18
CA ILE A 120 1.56 5.96 -1.47
C ILE A 120 2.78 5.85 -2.40
N ALA A 121 3.75 6.74 -2.18
CA ALA A 121 4.98 6.85 -2.95
C ALA A 121 6.01 5.79 -2.52
N SER A 122 5.68 4.51 -2.71
CA SER A 122 6.49 3.39 -2.21
C SER A 122 7.77 3.13 -3.03
N VAL A 123 7.93 3.78 -4.17
CA VAL A 123 9.06 3.64 -5.09
C VAL A 123 9.86 4.92 -5.20
N THR A 124 9.20 6.05 -5.48
CA THR A 124 9.87 7.34 -5.70
C THR A 124 10.24 8.05 -4.41
N GLU A 125 9.45 7.88 -3.35
CA GLU A 125 9.69 8.45 -2.01
C GLU A 125 9.53 7.37 -0.94
N PRO A 126 10.45 6.40 -0.85
CA PRO A 126 10.34 5.28 0.07
C PRO A 126 10.42 5.74 1.53
N PHE A 127 9.59 5.15 2.38
CA PHE A 127 9.39 5.51 3.78
C PHE A 127 9.82 4.40 4.75
N CYS A 128 10.87 3.65 4.43
CA CYS A 128 11.35 2.52 5.24
C CYS A 128 11.76 2.93 6.66
N GLY A 129 12.37 4.11 6.80
CA GLY A 129 12.83 4.65 8.09
C GLY A 129 11.70 4.87 9.10
N ASP A 130 10.53 5.30 8.63
CA ASP A 130 9.35 5.57 9.46
C ASP A 130 8.28 4.47 9.40
N CYS A 131 8.57 3.34 8.76
CA CYS A 131 7.61 2.24 8.61
C CYS A 131 7.31 1.58 9.96
N THR A 132 6.04 1.61 10.37
CA THR A 132 5.53 1.05 11.63
C THR A 132 4.74 -0.26 11.45
N ARG A 133 4.89 -0.93 10.30
CA ARG A 133 4.07 -2.09 9.92
C ARG A 133 4.74 -3.40 10.27
N LEU A 134 4.06 -4.19 11.08
CA LEU A 134 4.35 -5.59 11.34
C LEU A 134 3.24 -6.45 10.73
N ARG A 135 3.58 -7.59 10.20
CA ARG A 135 2.63 -8.54 9.59
C ARG A 135 2.77 -9.90 10.23
N LEU A 136 1.65 -10.56 10.42
CA LEU A 136 1.57 -11.96 10.82
C LEU A 136 1.10 -12.77 9.62
N SER A 137 1.87 -13.77 9.21
CA SER A 137 1.48 -14.69 8.15
C SER A 137 0.50 -15.75 8.66
N PRO A 138 -0.24 -16.45 7.78
CA PRO A 138 -1.11 -17.57 8.16
C PRO A 138 -0.34 -18.72 8.85
N GLU A 139 0.96 -18.86 8.58
CA GLU A 139 1.83 -19.85 9.20
C GLU A 139 2.29 -19.43 10.60
N GLY A 140 1.97 -18.22 11.05
CA GLY A 140 2.34 -17.67 12.34
C GLY A 140 3.75 -17.09 12.40
N LEU A 141 4.27 -16.64 11.25
CA LEU A 141 5.53 -15.91 11.17
C LEU A 141 5.29 -14.40 11.22
N ILE A 142 6.03 -13.68 12.04
CA ILE A 142 6.04 -12.22 12.03
C ILE A 142 7.13 -11.69 11.13
N VAL A 143 6.78 -10.73 10.26
CA VAL A 143 7.69 -10.04 9.36
C VAL A 143 7.53 -8.52 9.49
N THR A 144 8.62 -7.79 9.37
CA THR A 144 8.69 -6.33 9.51
C THR A 144 8.79 -5.59 8.19
N CYS A 145 8.92 -6.33 7.07
CA CYS A 145 8.92 -5.80 5.72
C CYS A 145 7.93 -6.56 4.82
N LEU A 146 7.34 -5.88 3.84
CA LEU A 146 6.49 -6.50 2.81
C LEU A 146 7.28 -7.48 1.93
N PHE A 147 8.55 -7.18 1.74
CA PHE A 147 9.48 -7.93 0.88
C PHE A 147 10.33 -8.95 1.66
N ALA A 148 10.04 -9.18 2.95
CA ALA A 148 10.77 -10.16 3.74
C ALA A 148 10.49 -11.57 3.23
N THR A 149 11.56 -12.36 3.03
CA THR A 149 11.53 -13.76 2.60
C THR A 149 11.54 -14.72 3.78
N SER A 150 11.87 -14.24 4.98
CA SER A 150 11.87 -14.98 6.23
C SER A 150 11.22 -14.19 7.35
N GLY A 151 10.70 -14.89 8.34
CA GLY A 151 10.04 -14.29 9.50
C GLY A 151 10.47 -14.94 10.81
N THR A 152 10.08 -14.32 11.93
CA THR A 152 10.26 -14.89 13.27
C THR A 152 9.03 -15.72 13.61
N ASP A 153 9.23 -16.97 14.04
CA ASP A 153 8.14 -17.86 14.44
C ASP A 153 7.50 -17.37 15.76
N LEU A 154 6.22 -17.10 15.70
CA LEU A 154 5.39 -16.78 16.85
C LEU A 154 4.46 -17.95 17.20
N ARG A 155 4.17 -18.81 16.22
CA ARG A 155 3.24 -19.94 16.41
C ARG A 155 3.83 -21.01 17.31
N GLY A 156 5.11 -21.35 17.15
CA GLY A 156 5.78 -22.35 18.00
C GLY A 156 5.66 -22.01 19.48
N PRO A 157 6.23 -20.89 19.93
CA PRO A 157 6.11 -20.45 21.31
C PRO A 157 4.67 -20.41 21.83
N LEU A 158 3.74 -19.87 21.03
CA LEU A 158 2.31 -19.81 21.41
C LEU A 158 1.71 -21.22 21.62
N ARG A 159 2.05 -22.18 20.76
CA ARG A 159 1.55 -23.57 20.86
C ARG A 159 2.19 -24.37 21.98
N ASP A 160 3.42 -24.02 22.34
CA ASP A 160 4.17 -24.60 23.44
C ASP A 160 3.80 -24.02 24.80
N GLY A 161 2.82 -23.08 24.84
CA GLY A 161 2.26 -22.53 26.07
C GLY A 161 3.02 -21.33 26.62
N ALA A 162 3.73 -20.60 25.76
CA ALA A 162 4.37 -19.34 26.15
C ALA A 162 3.32 -18.36 26.71
N SER A 163 3.69 -17.64 27.76
CA SER A 163 2.91 -16.55 28.34
C SER A 163 2.82 -15.35 27.41
N ASP A 164 1.85 -14.46 27.66
CA ASP A 164 1.72 -13.20 26.90
C ASP A 164 2.99 -12.36 26.97
N ASP A 165 3.66 -12.31 28.13
CA ASP A 165 4.91 -11.56 28.31
C ASP A 165 6.04 -12.14 27.42
N GLU A 166 6.17 -13.47 27.36
CA GLU A 166 7.16 -14.10 26.47
C GLU A 166 6.85 -13.84 24.99
N LEU A 167 5.59 -13.81 24.57
CA LEU A 167 5.19 -13.46 23.22
C LEU A 167 5.47 -11.98 22.91
N VAL A 168 5.21 -11.08 23.85
CA VAL A 168 5.56 -9.65 23.75
C VAL A 168 7.07 -9.48 23.59
N ASP A 169 7.88 -10.26 24.32
CA ASP A 169 9.34 -10.20 24.21
C ASP A 169 9.84 -10.66 22.83
N VAL A 170 9.26 -11.71 22.25
CA VAL A 170 9.56 -12.17 20.88
C VAL A 170 9.26 -11.05 19.87
N ILE A 171 8.06 -10.46 19.93
CA ILE A 171 7.64 -9.40 19.01
C ILE A 171 8.52 -8.16 19.18
N SER A 172 8.75 -7.73 20.42
CA SER A 172 9.55 -6.54 20.73
C SER A 172 11.00 -6.70 20.33
N SER A 173 11.57 -7.90 20.52
CA SER A 173 12.93 -8.22 20.10
C SER A 173 13.07 -8.13 18.58
N ARG A 174 12.14 -8.74 17.83
CA ARG A 174 12.14 -8.64 16.37
C ARG A 174 12.00 -7.20 15.90
N TRP A 175 11.15 -6.41 16.55
CA TRP A 175 10.96 -5.01 16.21
C TRP A 175 12.22 -4.16 16.47
N ARG A 176 12.86 -4.33 17.62
CA ARG A 176 14.08 -3.59 17.99
C ARG A 176 15.29 -3.87 17.07
N THR A 177 15.36 -5.10 16.54
CA THR A 177 16.46 -5.50 15.64
C THR A 177 16.14 -5.27 14.16
N ARG A 178 15.02 -4.61 13.85
CA ARG A 178 14.59 -4.34 12.48
C ARG A 178 15.58 -3.43 11.75
N ALA A 179 16.04 -3.89 10.58
CA ALA A 179 16.91 -3.16 9.67
C ALA A 179 16.40 -3.17 8.21
N ASP A 180 15.17 -3.56 7.99
CA ASP A 180 14.59 -3.70 6.65
C ASP A 180 14.47 -2.34 5.95
N ARG A 181 15.12 -2.18 4.78
CA ARG A 181 15.12 -0.96 3.96
C ARG A 181 14.93 -1.27 2.47
N TYR A 182 14.30 -2.38 2.12
CA TYR A 182 14.19 -2.85 0.74
C TYR A 182 13.76 -1.77 -0.26
N SER A 183 12.73 -0.98 0.04
CA SER A 183 12.23 0.03 -0.89
C SER A 183 13.23 1.17 -1.14
N GLU A 184 14.09 1.49 -0.18
CA GLU A 184 15.18 2.47 -0.33
C GLU A 184 16.36 1.88 -1.10
N GLU A 185 16.62 0.59 -0.93
CA GLU A 185 17.72 -0.14 -1.56
C GLU A 185 17.38 -0.64 -2.97
N ARG A 186 16.08 -0.73 -3.30
CA ARG A 186 15.56 -1.27 -4.59
C ARG A 186 16.30 -0.75 -5.81
N ALA A 187 16.60 0.55 -5.88
CA ALA A 187 17.24 1.16 -7.03
C ALA A 187 18.69 0.68 -7.25
N SER A 188 19.36 0.22 -6.18
CA SER A 188 20.73 -0.32 -6.22
C SER A 188 20.78 -1.84 -6.45
N MET A 189 19.64 -2.53 -6.36
CA MET A 189 19.57 -3.97 -6.57
C MET A 189 19.61 -4.30 -8.06
N THR A 190 20.44 -5.28 -8.43
CA THR A 190 20.40 -5.86 -9.76
C THR A 190 19.14 -6.73 -9.93
N GLU A 191 18.70 -6.94 -11.17
CA GLU A 191 17.53 -7.77 -11.48
C GLU A 191 17.67 -9.22 -10.94
N GLU A 192 18.88 -9.75 -10.97
CA GLU A 192 19.20 -11.08 -10.39
C GLU A 192 19.03 -11.15 -8.86
N LEU A 193 19.38 -10.07 -8.15
CA LEU A 193 19.20 -9.99 -6.69
C LEU A 193 17.72 -9.86 -6.32
N ARG A 194 16.93 -9.10 -7.09
CA ARG A 194 15.48 -8.98 -6.89
C ARG A 194 14.72 -10.29 -7.09
N GLN A 195 15.24 -11.20 -7.92
CA GLN A 195 14.62 -12.52 -8.17
C GLN A 195 14.96 -13.57 -7.12
N ARG A 196 15.92 -13.32 -6.24
CA ARG A 196 16.36 -14.24 -5.18
C ARG A 196 15.74 -13.98 -3.81
N GLU A 197 15.10 -12.84 -3.64
CA GLU A 197 14.38 -12.46 -2.42
C GLU A 197 12.85 -12.63 -2.58
#